data_6196210db758e23505dcd0cbd13a509b
#
_entry.id   6196210db758e23505dcd0cbd13a509b
#
_cell.length_a   1.000
_cell.length_b   1.000
_cell.length_c   1.000
_cell.angle_alpha   90.00
_cell.angle_beta   90.00
_cell.angle_gamma   90.00
#
_symmetry.space_group_name_H-M   'P 1'
#
loop_
_entity.id
_entity.type
_entity.pdbx_description
1 polymer ?
#
loop_
_entity_poly.entity_id
_entity_poly.type
_entity_poly.pdbx_seq_one_letter_code
_entity_poly.pdbx_strand_id
1 'polypeptide(L)'
;MSDLTDSMKASTMSVSSGEEQATHNTSTVNSTTDKLGLNNPVLWYSGGFIALFVAIALYDGELLSTIVNAGFGWSVQVFGPYWQLLLLLTFLIGLGLAAGRTGKVMLGGIAKPEMDSFRWMAIIFCTLLAGGGVFWAAAEPIAHYVSPPPLYGAQDNPQQGAVNALSQSFMHWGFLAWAIVGSLTSIVVMHLHYDKGLPLKPRILLYPVLGERALKGQLGALIDACCIIAVAAGTIGPIGFLGLQVSYALNALFDIPDGFTTQLIIILFAIALYTLSALSGLSRGMQLLSRYNVILAMALMVYILFFGPTNFIFNGYIQGVGTMLDNFIPMATYRGDEGWLSWWTVFFWGWFLGYGPMMAIFIARISRGRTIRQVISTISIVAPLTTCFWFTIVGGSGLAFEIADPGSVSTAFEGFNLPGALLAVTQQLPLPMLTSILFLILTTIFIVTTGDSMTYTISVVISGETEPNAIIRTFWGVMMGVTALILISLGSGGISALQSFIVITAVPVSLILLPSLWNAPQIAIKMAKEQGL
;
A
#
# COMPACT_ATOMS: atom_id res chain seq x y z
N MET A 1 -8.99 -27.81 -50.65
CA MET A 1 -9.11 -28.84 -49.62
C MET A 1 -8.32 -30.07 -50.03
N SER A 2 -7.00 -29.95 -50.14
CA SER A 2 -6.05 -31.05 -50.42
C SER A 2 -4.64 -30.53 -50.73
N ASP A 3 -4.11 -29.52 -50.10
CA ASP A 3 -2.74 -29.04 -50.37
C ASP A 3 -2.04 -28.39 -49.17
N LEU A 4 -2.30 -28.90 -47.96
CA LEU A 4 -1.61 -28.42 -46.74
C LEU A 4 -1.13 -29.54 -45.79
N THR A 5 -0.98 -30.79 -46.31
CA THR A 5 -0.54 -31.94 -45.50
C THR A 5 0.80 -32.57 -45.94
N ASP A 6 1.51 -32.03 -46.94
CA ASP A 6 2.74 -32.64 -47.45
C ASP A 6 4.07 -31.88 -47.19
N SER A 7 4.10 -30.90 -46.28
CA SER A 7 5.31 -30.15 -45.97
C SER A 7 5.97 -30.49 -44.64
N MET A 8 5.60 -31.56 -43.93
CA MET A 8 6.17 -31.94 -42.63
C MET A 8 6.72 -33.37 -42.59
N LYS A 9 7.22 -33.91 -43.72
CA LYS A 9 7.94 -35.19 -43.70
C LYS A 9 9.11 -35.16 -44.68
N ALA A 10 10.18 -34.47 -44.35
CA ALA A 10 11.49 -34.73 -44.93
C ALA A 10 12.58 -33.88 -44.21
N SER A 11 13.15 -34.33 -43.12
CA SER A 11 14.52 -34.10 -42.74
C SER A 11 14.88 -34.98 -41.53
N THR A 12 14.92 -36.29 -41.74
CA THR A 12 15.69 -37.21 -40.92
C THR A 12 16.80 -37.74 -41.79
N MET A 13 18.01 -37.20 -41.61
CA MET A 13 19.24 -37.92 -42.00
C MET A 13 20.37 -37.58 -41.02
N SER A 14 20.69 -38.58 -40.26
CA SER A 14 21.94 -39.02 -39.68
C SER A 14 23.15 -38.08 -39.77
N VAL A 15 23.74 -37.75 -38.60
CA VAL A 15 25.19 -37.66 -38.41
C VAL A 15 25.57 -38.41 -37.14
N SER A 16 26.55 -39.23 -37.28
CA SER A 16 27.13 -40.18 -36.38
C SER A 16 27.83 -39.57 -35.16
N SER A 17 27.72 -40.29 -34.06
CA SER A 17 28.73 -40.57 -33.02
C SER A 17 29.94 -39.65 -32.89
N GLY A 18 29.96 -38.85 -31.83
CA GLY A 18 31.13 -38.29 -31.20
C GLY A 18 30.84 -38.26 -29.69
N GLU A 19 31.33 -39.28 -28.99
CA GLU A 19 31.35 -39.32 -27.53
C GLU A 19 32.25 -38.20 -27.01
N GLU A 20 31.69 -37.12 -26.50
CA GLU A 20 32.33 -36.28 -25.50
C GLU A 20 31.47 -36.30 -24.25
N GLN A 21 31.96 -36.94 -23.22
CA GLN A 21 31.46 -36.93 -21.87
C GLN A 21 31.47 -35.53 -21.31
N ALA A 22 30.38 -34.78 -21.55
CA ALA A 22 30.03 -33.64 -20.71
C ALA A 22 29.40 -34.19 -19.43
N THR A 23 30.16 -34.19 -18.37
CA THR A 23 29.72 -34.47 -17.01
C THR A 23 28.55 -33.55 -16.67
N HIS A 24 27.36 -34.06 -16.86
CA HIS A 24 26.15 -33.49 -16.33
C HIS A 24 26.17 -33.62 -14.80
N ASN A 25 26.67 -32.57 -14.12
CA ASN A 25 26.45 -32.39 -12.70
C ASN A 25 24.95 -32.12 -12.51
N THR A 26 24.13 -33.14 -12.57
CA THR A 26 22.78 -33.17 -12.04
C THR A 26 22.86 -33.16 -10.52
N SER A 27 23.02 -31.99 -9.94
CA SER A 27 22.69 -31.79 -8.52
C SER A 27 21.18 -31.88 -8.33
N THR A 28 20.64 -33.09 -8.41
CA THR A 28 19.33 -33.43 -7.88
C THR A 28 19.42 -33.43 -6.36
N VAL A 29 19.23 -32.26 -5.75
CA VAL A 29 18.73 -32.21 -4.37
C VAL A 29 17.71 -31.10 -4.31
N ASN A 30 16.54 -31.35 -4.88
CA ASN A 30 15.33 -30.66 -4.44
C ASN A 30 14.91 -31.26 -3.10
N SER A 31 15.60 -30.92 -2.03
CA SER A 31 15.15 -31.26 -0.70
C SER A 31 13.81 -30.53 -0.44
N THR A 32 12.91 -31.17 0.29
CA THR A 32 11.63 -30.56 0.69
C THR A 32 11.86 -29.21 1.37
N THR A 33 13.00 -29.03 2.03
CA THR A 33 13.47 -27.79 2.67
C THR A 33 13.71 -26.64 1.69
N ASP A 34 14.21 -26.89 0.47
CA ASP A 34 14.39 -25.86 -0.54
C ASP A 34 13.05 -25.39 -1.11
N LYS A 35 12.12 -26.32 -1.32
CA LYS A 35 10.76 -25.98 -1.76
C LYS A 35 9.96 -25.20 -0.71
N LEU A 36 10.26 -25.40 0.57
CA LEU A 36 9.64 -24.68 1.68
C LEU A 36 10.33 -23.32 1.96
N GLY A 37 11.40 -22.98 1.25
CA GLY A 37 12.16 -21.75 1.49
C GLY A 37 12.85 -21.70 2.86
N LEU A 38 12.95 -22.83 3.57
CA LEU A 38 13.53 -22.90 4.92
C LEU A 38 15.03 -22.59 4.95
N ASN A 39 15.71 -22.73 3.82
CA ASN A 39 17.11 -22.33 3.67
C ASN A 39 17.28 -20.83 3.38
N ASN A 40 16.17 -20.08 3.23
CA ASN A 40 16.24 -18.65 2.91
C ASN A 40 16.30 -17.81 4.20
N PRO A 41 17.42 -17.11 4.45
CA PRO A 41 17.57 -16.27 5.65
C PRO A 41 16.54 -15.13 5.72
N VAL A 42 15.98 -14.70 4.58
CA VAL A 42 14.91 -13.69 4.55
C VAL A 42 13.68 -14.16 5.33
N LEU A 43 13.28 -15.42 5.16
CA LEU A 43 12.14 -16.01 5.89
C LEU A 43 12.40 -16.00 7.41
N TRP A 44 13.62 -16.38 7.83
CA TRP A 44 13.96 -16.42 9.25
C TRP A 44 14.04 -15.03 9.88
N TYR A 45 14.57 -14.03 9.18
CA TYR A 45 14.61 -12.66 9.69
C TYR A 45 13.21 -12.04 9.75
N SER A 46 12.42 -12.14 8.69
CA SER A 46 11.10 -11.52 8.65
C SER A 46 10.06 -12.32 9.43
N GLY A 47 9.97 -13.63 9.20
CA GLY A 47 9.03 -14.51 9.89
C GLY A 47 9.39 -14.67 11.37
N GLY A 48 10.69 -14.77 11.69
CA GLY A 48 11.18 -14.82 13.06
C GLY A 48 10.88 -13.55 13.84
N PHE A 49 10.99 -12.38 13.23
CA PHE A 49 10.59 -11.11 13.84
C PHE A 49 9.10 -11.09 14.21
N ILE A 50 8.21 -11.46 13.27
CA ILE A 50 6.78 -11.50 13.54
C ILE A 50 6.43 -12.60 14.57
N ALA A 51 7.07 -13.78 14.47
CA ALA A 51 6.85 -14.85 15.46
C ALA A 51 7.30 -14.44 16.87
N LEU A 52 8.43 -13.74 16.98
CA LEU A 52 8.90 -13.19 18.27
C LEU A 52 7.94 -12.12 18.80
N PHE A 53 7.43 -11.24 17.93
CA PHE A 53 6.43 -10.25 18.27
C PHE A 53 5.17 -10.91 18.88
N VAL A 54 4.65 -11.94 18.20
CA VAL A 54 3.50 -12.72 18.69
C VAL A 54 3.83 -13.44 20.00
N ALA A 55 5.03 -14.04 20.12
CA ALA A 55 5.42 -14.73 21.35
C ALA A 55 5.50 -13.79 22.56
N ILE A 56 6.07 -12.58 22.38
CA ILE A 56 6.11 -11.56 23.45
C ILE A 56 4.68 -11.14 23.83
N ALA A 57 3.81 -10.94 22.84
CA ALA A 57 2.42 -10.56 23.08
C ALA A 57 1.65 -11.60 23.92
N LEU A 58 1.86 -12.89 23.62
CA LEU A 58 1.23 -14.00 24.35
C LEU A 58 1.82 -14.21 25.75
N TYR A 59 3.09 -13.86 25.93
CA TYR A 59 3.77 -13.97 27.22
C TYR A 59 3.41 -12.78 28.13
N ASP A 60 3.51 -11.56 27.62
CA ASP A 60 3.27 -10.32 28.36
C ASP A 60 2.85 -9.20 27.41
N GLY A 61 1.54 -8.96 27.31
CA GLY A 61 0.96 -7.91 26.46
C GLY A 61 1.32 -6.48 26.92
N GLU A 62 1.54 -6.26 28.22
CA GLU A 62 1.93 -4.95 28.76
C GLU A 62 3.37 -4.62 28.37
N LEU A 63 4.27 -5.60 28.46
CA LEU A 63 5.64 -5.47 27.97
C LEU A 63 5.66 -5.12 26.48
N LEU A 64 4.86 -5.82 25.67
CA LEU A 64 4.78 -5.53 24.23
C LEU A 64 4.26 -4.11 23.98
N SER A 65 3.19 -3.70 24.67
CA SER A 65 2.65 -2.35 24.56
C SER A 65 3.70 -1.29 24.91
N THR A 66 4.47 -1.51 25.97
CA THR A 66 5.57 -0.62 26.39
C THR A 66 6.64 -0.52 25.29
N ILE A 67 7.08 -1.64 24.73
CA ILE A 67 8.07 -1.68 23.63
C ILE A 67 7.56 -0.95 22.41
N VAL A 68 6.30 -1.20 22.01
CA VAL A 68 5.68 -0.58 20.83
C VAL A 68 5.54 0.93 21.02
N ASN A 69 5.07 1.39 22.17
CA ASN A 69 4.91 2.82 22.45
C ASN A 69 6.26 3.55 22.51
N ALA A 70 7.27 2.96 23.17
CA ALA A 70 8.62 3.52 23.22
C ALA A 70 9.26 3.58 21.81
N GLY A 71 9.10 2.51 21.03
CA GLY A 71 9.58 2.45 19.64
C GLY A 71 8.90 3.48 18.75
N PHE A 72 7.59 3.67 18.90
CA PHE A 72 6.84 4.69 18.19
C PHE A 72 7.34 6.09 18.52
N GLY A 73 7.40 6.45 19.81
CA GLY A 73 7.87 7.77 20.25
C GLY A 73 9.28 8.08 19.72
N TRP A 74 10.20 7.13 19.83
CA TRP A 74 11.55 7.27 19.27
C TRP A 74 11.54 7.44 17.75
N SER A 75 10.76 6.64 17.02
CA SER A 75 10.67 6.70 15.57
C SER A 75 10.16 8.05 15.09
N VAL A 76 9.11 8.56 15.70
CA VAL A 76 8.52 9.86 15.34
C VAL A 76 9.48 11.02 15.63
N GLN A 77 10.08 11.03 16.82
CA GLN A 77 10.98 12.10 17.24
C GLN A 77 12.23 12.18 16.37
N VAL A 78 12.85 11.03 16.07
CA VAL A 78 14.12 10.98 15.32
C VAL A 78 13.89 11.04 13.81
N PHE A 79 12.91 10.30 13.29
CA PHE A 79 12.71 10.12 11.86
C PHE A 79 11.61 10.99 11.26
N GLY A 80 10.68 11.53 12.05
CA GLY A 80 9.59 12.36 11.54
C GLY A 80 10.05 13.52 10.66
N PRO A 81 10.99 14.40 11.10
CA PRO A 81 11.51 15.49 10.28
C PRO A 81 12.20 14.99 9.00
N TYR A 82 12.96 13.90 9.11
CA TYR A 82 13.64 13.28 7.99
C TYR A 82 12.65 12.74 6.95
N TRP A 83 11.57 12.08 7.39
CA TRP A 83 10.54 11.56 6.47
C TRP A 83 9.81 12.66 5.72
N GLN A 84 9.49 13.77 6.39
CA GLN A 84 8.90 14.94 5.72
C GLN A 84 9.78 15.42 4.58
N LEU A 85 11.09 15.59 4.82
CA LEU A 85 12.04 15.99 3.79
C LEU A 85 12.22 14.92 2.70
N LEU A 86 12.28 13.64 3.06
CA LEU A 86 12.44 12.53 2.11
C LEU A 86 11.29 12.49 1.11
N LEU A 87 10.04 12.60 1.58
CA LEU A 87 8.87 12.60 0.71
C LEU A 87 8.84 13.85 -0.17
N LEU A 88 9.06 15.03 0.40
CA LEU A 88 9.08 16.29 -0.34
C LEU A 88 10.14 16.28 -1.43
N LEU A 89 11.38 15.89 -1.11
CA LEU A 89 12.47 15.82 -2.08
C LEU A 89 12.21 14.76 -3.16
N THR A 90 11.64 13.60 -2.78
CA THR A 90 11.26 12.55 -3.75
C THR A 90 10.27 13.09 -4.77
N PHE A 91 9.25 13.82 -4.33
CA PHE A 91 8.27 14.43 -5.21
C PHE A 91 8.88 15.50 -6.12
N LEU A 92 9.62 16.46 -5.56
CA LEU A 92 10.22 17.56 -6.33
C LEU A 92 11.26 17.07 -7.37
N ILE A 93 12.12 16.13 -6.97
CA ILE A 93 13.10 15.51 -7.89
C ILE A 93 12.38 14.74 -8.98
N GLY A 94 11.34 13.97 -8.62
CA GLY A 94 10.49 13.25 -9.57
C GLY A 94 9.90 14.20 -10.62
N LEU A 95 9.29 15.30 -10.19
CA LEU A 95 8.74 16.31 -11.11
C LEU A 95 9.82 16.90 -12.02
N GLY A 96 10.99 17.21 -11.49
CA GLY A 96 12.12 17.72 -12.27
C GLY A 96 12.56 16.74 -13.36
N LEU A 97 12.65 15.45 -13.03
CA LEU A 97 12.96 14.39 -14.00
C LEU A 97 11.88 14.24 -15.07
N ALA A 98 10.62 14.31 -14.69
CA ALA A 98 9.51 14.18 -15.63
C ALA A 98 9.39 15.38 -16.57
N ALA A 99 9.64 16.61 -16.09
CA ALA A 99 9.56 17.82 -16.88
C ALA A 99 10.72 17.95 -17.88
N GLY A 100 11.93 17.50 -17.50
CA GLY A 100 13.15 17.59 -18.29
C GLY A 100 13.24 16.63 -19.49
N ARG A 101 14.41 16.62 -20.14
CA ARG A 101 14.73 15.68 -21.23
C ARG A 101 14.70 14.22 -20.73
N THR A 102 15.11 13.97 -19.50
CA THR A 102 15.07 12.67 -18.84
C THR A 102 13.66 12.07 -18.81
N GLY A 103 12.61 12.90 -18.82
CA GLY A 103 11.24 12.43 -18.90
C GLY A 103 10.91 11.62 -20.16
N LYS A 104 11.70 11.75 -21.24
CA LYS A 104 11.52 10.97 -22.48
C LYS A 104 12.19 9.60 -22.46
N VAL A 105 13.05 9.33 -21.47
CA VAL A 105 13.77 8.06 -21.33
C VAL A 105 12.78 6.90 -21.23
N MET A 106 12.96 5.91 -22.08
CA MET A 106 12.21 4.66 -22.06
C MET A 106 12.78 3.70 -21.01
N LEU A 107 11.90 3.13 -20.19
CA LEU A 107 12.27 2.21 -19.12
C LEU A 107 11.98 0.75 -19.51
N GLY A 108 12.81 -0.19 -19.01
CA GLY A 108 12.57 -1.62 -19.14
C GLY A 108 13.07 -2.28 -20.42
N GLY A 109 13.96 -1.62 -21.19
CA GLY A 109 14.69 -2.23 -22.31
C GLY A 109 13.84 -2.59 -23.54
N ILE A 110 12.63 -2.05 -23.69
CA ILE A 110 11.73 -2.28 -24.81
C ILE A 110 11.17 -0.95 -25.37
N ALA A 111 10.90 -0.92 -26.67
CA ALA A 111 10.50 0.31 -27.38
C ALA A 111 8.99 0.65 -27.26
N LYS A 112 8.16 -0.30 -26.85
CA LYS A 112 6.71 -0.11 -26.71
C LYS A 112 6.21 -0.71 -25.42
N PRO A 113 5.20 -0.09 -24.76
CA PRO A 113 4.60 -0.65 -23.57
C PRO A 113 4.00 -2.05 -23.81
N GLU A 114 4.19 -2.96 -22.86
CA GLU A 114 3.57 -4.30 -22.87
C GLU A 114 2.06 -4.26 -22.61
N MET A 115 1.56 -3.16 -22.06
CA MET A 115 0.18 -3.00 -21.63
C MET A 115 -0.37 -1.66 -22.13
N ASP A 116 -1.65 -1.62 -22.51
CA ASP A 116 -2.32 -0.36 -22.87
C ASP A 116 -2.40 0.60 -21.66
N SER A 117 -2.59 1.89 -21.94
CA SER A 117 -2.51 2.93 -20.90
C SER A 117 -3.67 2.87 -19.91
N PHE A 118 -4.88 2.52 -20.37
CA PHE A 118 -6.05 2.45 -19.50
C PHE A 118 -5.89 1.32 -18.47
N ARG A 119 -5.56 0.12 -18.94
CA ARG A 119 -5.33 -1.04 -18.07
C ARG A 119 -4.18 -0.80 -17.09
N TRP A 120 -3.09 -0.20 -17.56
CA TRP A 120 -1.94 0.13 -16.73
C TRP A 120 -2.29 1.10 -15.59
N MET A 121 -2.97 2.22 -15.90
CA MET A 121 -3.42 3.18 -14.88
C MET A 121 -4.43 2.54 -13.92
N ALA A 122 -5.40 1.79 -14.42
CA ALA A 122 -6.40 1.12 -13.59
C ALA A 122 -5.75 0.18 -12.57
N ILE A 123 -4.74 -0.60 -12.97
CA ILE A 123 -4.01 -1.49 -12.05
C ILE A 123 -3.28 -0.68 -10.97
N ILE A 124 -2.61 0.43 -11.31
CA ILE A 124 -1.94 1.29 -10.34
C ILE A 124 -2.95 1.83 -9.32
N PHE A 125 -4.08 2.38 -9.79
CA PHE A 125 -5.09 2.99 -8.91
C PHE A 125 -5.73 1.96 -7.97
N CYS A 126 -6.12 0.80 -8.50
CA CYS A 126 -6.76 -0.24 -7.71
C CYS A 126 -5.83 -0.81 -6.63
N THR A 127 -4.53 -0.89 -6.87
CA THR A 127 -3.60 -1.53 -5.94
C THR A 127 -3.37 -0.72 -4.67
N LEU A 128 -3.38 0.61 -4.75
CA LEU A 128 -3.05 1.49 -3.62
C LEU A 128 -4.29 2.03 -2.89
N LEU A 129 -5.45 2.11 -3.54
CA LEU A 129 -6.69 2.57 -2.91
C LEU A 129 -7.36 1.50 -2.03
N ALA A 130 -7.07 0.22 -2.26
CA ALA A 130 -7.86 -0.87 -1.71
C ALA A 130 -7.78 -1.02 -0.17
N GLY A 131 -6.60 -0.92 0.44
CA GLY A 131 -6.42 -1.32 1.83
C GLY A 131 -6.88 -0.30 2.88
N GLY A 132 -6.38 0.91 2.82
CA GLY A 132 -6.66 1.95 3.81
C GLY A 132 -7.65 3.00 3.32
N GLY A 133 -7.80 3.15 1.99
CA GLY A 133 -8.58 4.22 1.39
C GLY A 133 -10.07 4.18 1.70
N VAL A 134 -10.66 3.01 2.00
CA VAL A 134 -12.08 2.92 2.39
C VAL A 134 -12.30 3.44 3.81
N PHE A 135 -11.47 3.02 4.74
CA PHE A 135 -11.56 3.44 6.15
C PHE A 135 -11.26 4.93 6.29
N TRP A 136 -10.11 5.36 5.82
CA TRP A 136 -9.61 6.72 6.04
C TRP A 136 -10.32 7.78 5.19
N ALA A 137 -10.89 7.40 4.04
CA ALA A 137 -11.62 8.36 3.21
C ALA A 137 -12.84 8.96 3.91
N ALA A 138 -13.48 8.22 4.82
CA ALA A 138 -14.56 8.75 5.66
C ALA A 138 -13.99 9.35 6.96
N ALA A 139 -13.12 8.60 7.63
CA ALA A 139 -12.68 8.91 8.99
C ALA A 139 -11.82 10.18 9.08
N GLU A 140 -10.84 10.34 8.17
CA GLU A 140 -9.87 11.41 8.29
C GLU A 140 -10.44 12.83 8.03
N PRO A 141 -11.22 13.09 6.95
CA PRO A 141 -11.80 14.40 6.77
C PRO A 141 -12.71 14.81 7.93
N ILE A 142 -13.48 13.87 8.48
CA ILE A 142 -14.34 14.13 9.64
C ILE A 142 -13.51 14.41 10.89
N ALA A 143 -12.44 13.63 11.13
CA ALA A 143 -11.52 13.86 12.24
C ALA A 143 -10.90 15.26 12.19
N HIS A 144 -10.43 15.68 11.01
CA HIS A 144 -9.84 17.01 10.81
C HIS A 144 -10.87 18.16 10.87
N TYR A 145 -12.13 17.87 10.67
CA TYR A 145 -13.20 18.85 10.86
C TYR A 145 -13.54 19.04 12.34
N VAL A 146 -13.70 17.93 13.06
CA VAL A 146 -14.03 17.93 14.51
C VAL A 146 -12.84 18.40 15.35
N SER A 147 -11.62 18.03 14.94
CA SER A 147 -10.36 18.44 15.58
C SER A 147 -9.44 19.07 14.53
N PRO A 148 -9.55 20.38 14.30
CA PRO A 148 -8.85 21.06 13.22
C PRO A 148 -7.34 20.89 13.26
N PRO A 149 -6.69 20.69 12.11
CA PRO A 149 -5.23 20.60 12.03
C PRO A 149 -4.56 21.87 12.58
N PRO A 150 -3.49 21.76 13.38
CA PRO A 150 -2.89 22.90 14.07
C PRO A 150 -2.41 24.03 13.13
N LEU A 151 -2.06 23.70 11.89
CA LEU A 151 -1.65 24.70 10.88
C LEU A 151 -2.78 25.68 10.57
N TYR A 152 -4.03 25.20 10.54
CA TYR A 152 -5.19 26.04 10.20
C TYR A 152 -5.89 26.60 11.43
N GLY A 153 -5.84 25.92 12.58
CA GLY A 153 -6.60 26.25 13.76
C GLY A 153 -8.12 26.10 13.56
N ALA A 154 -8.87 26.45 14.60
CA ALA A 154 -10.34 26.47 14.53
C ALA A 154 -10.83 27.55 13.57
N GLN A 155 -11.90 27.26 12.84
CA GLN A 155 -12.52 28.17 11.89
C GLN A 155 -13.95 28.51 12.33
N ASP A 156 -14.28 29.80 12.32
CA ASP A 156 -15.67 30.25 12.60
C ASP A 156 -16.64 29.88 11.46
N ASN A 157 -16.10 29.75 10.23
CA ASN A 157 -16.88 29.37 9.06
C ASN A 157 -16.82 27.83 8.85
N PRO A 158 -17.94 27.09 9.02
CA PRO A 158 -17.97 25.64 8.82
C PRO A 158 -17.53 25.19 7.43
N GLN A 159 -17.85 25.96 6.39
CA GLN A 159 -17.42 25.65 5.01
C GLN A 159 -15.89 25.70 4.88
N GLN A 160 -15.24 26.71 5.47
CA GLN A 160 -13.79 26.82 5.46
C GLN A 160 -13.14 25.72 6.29
N GLY A 161 -13.73 25.36 7.44
CA GLY A 161 -13.32 24.23 8.25
C GLY A 161 -13.30 22.92 7.45
N ALA A 162 -14.35 22.67 6.67
CA ALA A 162 -14.46 21.49 5.82
C ALA A 162 -13.42 21.49 4.68
N VAL A 163 -13.18 22.64 4.04
CA VAL A 163 -12.13 22.77 3.01
C VAL A 163 -10.75 22.50 3.59
N ASN A 164 -10.45 23.01 4.79
CA ASN A 164 -9.17 22.78 5.48
C ASN A 164 -9.00 21.30 5.86
N ALA A 165 -10.07 20.65 6.33
CA ALA A 165 -10.07 19.22 6.64
C ALA A 165 -9.79 18.35 5.41
N LEU A 166 -10.45 18.64 4.27
CA LEU A 166 -10.16 17.97 3.00
C LEU A 166 -8.73 18.23 2.53
N SER A 167 -8.27 19.49 2.59
CA SER A 167 -6.91 19.86 2.21
C SER A 167 -5.86 19.08 3.01
N GLN A 168 -6.07 18.89 4.32
CA GLN A 168 -5.16 18.12 5.16
C GLN A 168 -5.17 16.64 4.77
N SER A 169 -6.33 16.05 4.55
CA SER A 169 -6.44 14.67 4.07
C SER A 169 -5.77 14.51 2.69
N PHE A 170 -5.92 15.49 1.80
CA PHE A 170 -5.25 15.49 0.49
C PHE A 170 -3.72 15.56 0.63
N MET A 171 -3.21 16.27 1.62
CA MET A 171 -1.77 16.31 1.90
C MET A 171 -1.24 14.97 2.36
N HIS A 172 -1.98 14.24 3.19
CA HIS A 172 -1.58 12.93 3.69
C HIS A 172 -1.65 11.84 2.60
N TRP A 173 -2.68 11.86 1.74
CA TRP A 173 -2.95 10.82 0.75
C TRP A 173 -2.65 11.23 -0.69
N GLY A 174 -2.13 12.44 -0.88
CA GLY A 174 -1.91 13.05 -2.17
C GLY A 174 -0.48 12.86 -2.71
N PHE A 175 0.06 13.94 -3.23
CA PHE A 175 1.27 13.93 -4.06
C PHE A 175 2.49 13.30 -3.39
N LEU A 176 2.77 13.63 -2.13
CA LEU A 176 3.97 13.17 -1.42
C LEU A 176 3.89 11.68 -1.11
N ALA A 177 2.74 11.24 -0.61
CA ALA A 177 2.47 9.84 -0.28
C ALA A 177 2.59 8.94 -1.51
N TRP A 178 2.01 9.33 -2.63
CA TRP A 178 2.10 8.56 -3.87
C TRP A 178 3.50 8.59 -4.49
N ALA A 179 4.20 9.72 -4.43
CA ALA A 179 5.55 9.84 -4.98
C ALA A 179 6.53 8.87 -4.33
N ILE A 180 6.49 8.70 -2.99
CA ILE A 180 7.43 7.84 -2.29
C ILE A 180 7.25 6.36 -2.60
N VAL A 181 6.02 5.90 -2.91
CA VAL A 181 5.76 4.49 -3.18
C VAL A 181 6.29 4.00 -4.53
N GLY A 182 6.73 4.87 -5.42
CA GLY A 182 7.24 4.32 -6.67
C GLY A 182 7.79 5.27 -7.72
N SER A 183 7.92 6.58 -7.48
CA SER A 183 8.41 7.48 -8.53
C SER A 183 9.91 7.27 -8.82
N LEU A 184 10.78 7.60 -7.89
CA LEU A 184 12.24 7.47 -8.07
C LEU A 184 12.72 6.03 -7.98
N THR A 185 12.17 5.27 -7.06
CA THR A 185 12.54 3.88 -6.81
C THR A 185 12.26 2.97 -8.00
N SER A 186 11.17 3.22 -8.75
CA SER A 186 10.87 2.44 -9.97
C SER A 186 11.93 2.65 -11.06
N ILE A 187 12.46 3.86 -11.21
CA ILE A 187 13.56 4.14 -12.16
C ILE A 187 14.78 3.29 -11.81
N VAL A 188 15.16 3.28 -10.53
CA VAL A 188 16.31 2.50 -10.02
C VAL A 188 16.08 1.01 -10.25
N VAL A 189 14.92 0.49 -9.82
CA VAL A 189 14.57 -0.93 -9.96
C VAL A 189 14.54 -1.37 -11.41
N MET A 190 13.89 -0.60 -12.29
CA MET A 190 13.75 -0.94 -13.71
C MET A 190 15.11 -0.96 -14.42
N HIS A 191 15.96 0.04 -14.19
CA HIS A 191 17.31 0.05 -14.75
C HIS A 191 18.16 -1.14 -14.26
N LEU A 192 18.17 -1.38 -12.96
CA LEU A 192 18.99 -2.43 -12.39
C LEU A 192 18.50 -3.83 -12.76
N HIS A 193 17.20 -4.02 -12.85
CA HIS A 193 16.64 -5.32 -13.21
C HIS A 193 16.71 -5.58 -14.72
N TYR A 194 16.13 -4.70 -15.55
CA TYR A 194 15.99 -4.96 -16.98
C TYR A 194 17.27 -4.68 -17.79
N ASP A 195 18.04 -3.65 -17.42
CA ASP A 195 19.24 -3.29 -18.17
C ASP A 195 20.52 -3.94 -17.61
N LYS A 196 20.54 -4.28 -16.30
CA LYS A 196 21.70 -4.90 -15.63
C LYS A 196 21.49 -6.36 -15.25
N GLY A 197 20.28 -6.92 -15.41
CA GLY A 197 19.99 -8.32 -15.13
C GLY A 197 19.98 -8.69 -13.63
N LEU A 198 19.87 -7.69 -12.72
CA LEU A 198 19.83 -7.96 -11.29
C LEU A 198 18.48 -8.54 -10.84
N PRO A 199 18.45 -9.29 -9.73
CA PRO A 199 17.22 -9.92 -9.25
C PRO A 199 16.17 -8.86 -8.87
N LEU A 200 14.90 -9.12 -9.18
CA LEU A 200 13.79 -8.21 -8.85
C LEU A 200 13.40 -8.37 -7.37
N LYS A 201 14.25 -7.83 -6.49
CA LYS A 201 14.13 -7.87 -5.02
C LYS A 201 14.39 -6.49 -4.43
N PRO A 202 13.83 -6.15 -3.25
CA PRO A 202 14.03 -4.84 -2.61
C PRO A 202 15.50 -4.44 -2.43
N ARG A 203 16.35 -5.41 -2.13
CA ARG A 203 17.81 -5.21 -1.91
C ARG A 203 18.53 -4.50 -3.05
N ILE A 204 18.02 -4.58 -4.29
CA ILE A 204 18.67 -3.91 -5.42
C ILE A 204 18.65 -2.39 -5.31
N LEU A 205 17.73 -1.79 -4.52
CA LEU A 205 17.71 -0.35 -4.28
C LEU A 205 19.00 0.17 -3.66
N LEU A 206 19.69 -0.66 -2.88
CA LEU A 206 20.97 -0.33 -2.27
C LEU A 206 22.20 -0.76 -3.12
N TYR A 207 22.00 -1.44 -4.24
CA TYR A 207 23.09 -1.88 -5.11
C TYR A 207 23.99 -0.72 -5.61
N PRO A 208 23.44 0.45 -6.01
CA PRO A 208 24.30 1.55 -6.45
C PRO A 208 25.25 2.10 -5.38
N VAL A 209 24.94 1.88 -4.09
CA VAL A 209 25.74 2.36 -2.95
C VAL A 209 26.64 1.25 -2.38
N LEU A 210 26.10 0.03 -2.23
CA LEU A 210 26.77 -1.08 -1.55
C LEU A 210 27.36 -2.13 -2.51
N GLY A 211 27.07 -2.01 -3.82
CA GLY A 211 27.51 -2.98 -4.83
C GLY A 211 27.04 -4.40 -4.53
N GLU A 212 27.91 -5.37 -4.83
CA GLU A 212 27.62 -6.80 -4.62
C GLU A 212 27.28 -7.17 -3.17
N ARG A 213 27.67 -6.36 -2.19
CA ARG A 213 27.34 -6.59 -0.77
C ARG A 213 25.84 -6.49 -0.52
N ALA A 214 25.10 -5.65 -1.29
CA ALA A 214 23.66 -5.59 -1.20
C ALA A 214 22.98 -6.87 -1.73
N LEU A 215 23.57 -7.55 -2.71
CA LEU A 215 22.95 -8.69 -3.37
C LEU A 215 23.16 -10.01 -2.62
N LYS A 216 24.28 -10.15 -1.89
CA LYS A 216 24.73 -11.42 -1.32
C LYS A 216 24.76 -11.41 0.20
N GLY A 217 24.70 -12.60 0.78
CA GLY A 217 24.89 -12.83 2.22
C GLY A 217 23.77 -12.28 3.12
N GLN A 218 24.13 -12.08 4.38
CA GLN A 218 23.21 -11.70 5.45
C GLN A 218 22.66 -10.28 5.28
N LEU A 219 23.46 -9.34 4.78
CA LEU A 219 23.03 -7.95 4.59
C LEU A 219 21.92 -7.84 3.56
N GLY A 220 22.06 -8.51 2.40
CA GLY A 220 20.99 -8.53 1.40
C GLY A 220 19.70 -9.16 1.94
N ALA A 221 19.83 -10.25 2.71
CA ALA A 221 18.68 -10.88 3.33
C ALA A 221 18.00 -9.97 4.37
N LEU A 222 18.77 -9.22 5.16
CA LEU A 222 18.25 -8.26 6.12
C LEU A 222 17.50 -7.11 5.44
N ILE A 223 18.03 -6.57 4.34
CA ILE A 223 17.36 -5.51 3.55
C ILE A 223 15.99 -6.00 3.06
N ASP A 224 15.92 -7.18 2.44
CA ASP A 224 14.64 -7.72 1.99
C ASP A 224 13.69 -7.99 3.16
N ALA A 225 14.20 -8.52 4.27
CA ALA A 225 13.39 -8.80 5.45
C ALA A 225 12.79 -7.52 6.07
N CYS A 226 13.55 -6.43 6.17
CA CYS A 226 13.02 -5.14 6.63
C CYS A 226 11.87 -4.65 5.73
N CYS A 227 12.01 -4.78 4.40
CA CYS A 227 10.96 -4.40 3.46
C CYS A 227 9.72 -5.31 3.57
N ILE A 228 9.92 -6.61 3.82
CA ILE A 228 8.81 -7.56 4.04
C ILE A 228 8.08 -7.26 5.35
N ILE A 229 8.81 -7.01 6.44
CA ILE A 229 8.23 -6.66 7.74
C ILE A 229 7.40 -5.39 7.62
N ALA A 230 7.91 -4.35 6.96
CA ALA A 230 7.21 -3.08 6.81
C ALA A 230 5.95 -3.20 5.94
N VAL A 231 6.00 -3.93 4.82
CA VAL A 231 4.81 -4.14 4.00
C VAL A 231 3.79 -5.05 4.70
N ALA A 232 4.26 -6.02 5.50
CA ALA A 232 3.37 -6.82 6.34
C ALA A 232 2.68 -5.95 7.40
N ALA A 233 3.42 -5.09 8.10
CA ALA A 233 2.86 -4.13 9.07
C ALA A 233 1.85 -3.19 8.41
N GLY A 234 2.18 -2.64 7.23
CA GLY A 234 1.29 -1.82 6.43
C GLY A 234 0.01 -2.55 5.99
N THR A 235 0.01 -3.88 5.92
CA THR A 235 -1.15 -4.72 5.59
C THR A 235 -1.93 -5.13 6.85
N ILE A 236 -1.23 -5.41 7.94
CA ILE A 236 -1.81 -5.71 9.25
C ILE A 236 -2.70 -4.56 9.71
N GLY A 237 -2.27 -3.30 9.50
CA GLY A 237 -3.07 -2.11 9.80
C GLY A 237 -4.46 -2.15 9.15
N PRO A 238 -4.58 -2.18 7.81
CA PRO A 238 -5.86 -2.33 7.12
C PRO A 238 -6.70 -3.51 7.56
N ILE A 239 -6.11 -4.68 7.80
CA ILE A 239 -6.86 -5.84 8.33
C ILE A 239 -7.50 -5.47 9.68
N GLY A 240 -6.75 -4.80 10.55
CA GLY A 240 -7.26 -4.33 11.83
C GLY A 240 -8.30 -3.23 11.70
N PHE A 241 -8.01 -2.15 10.98
CA PHE A 241 -8.92 -1.00 10.80
C PHE A 241 -10.26 -1.41 10.18
N LEU A 242 -10.21 -2.20 9.11
CA LEU A 242 -11.43 -2.67 8.46
C LEU A 242 -12.16 -3.71 9.32
N GLY A 243 -11.45 -4.52 10.11
CA GLY A 243 -12.05 -5.44 11.07
C GLY A 243 -12.84 -4.70 12.15
N LEU A 244 -12.29 -3.62 12.71
CA LEU A 244 -12.99 -2.73 13.64
C LEU A 244 -14.21 -2.07 12.99
N GLN A 245 -14.08 -1.60 11.75
CA GLN A 245 -15.17 -0.97 11.00
C GLN A 245 -16.32 -1.94 10.71
N VAL A 246 -16.00 -3.20 10.34
CA VAL A 246 -17.01 -4.25 10.12
C VAL A 246 -17.72 -4.60 11.43
N SER A 247 -16.99 -4.73 12.54
CA SER A 247 -17.57 -5.02 13.86
C SER A 247 -18.56 -3.91 14.29
N TYR A 248 -18.14 -2.66 14.16
CA TYR A 248 -19.02 -1.52 14.45
C TYR A 248 -20.27 -1.50 13.55
N ALA A 249 -20.11 -1.73 12.25
CA ALA A 249 -21.24 -1.76 11.32
C ALA A 249 -22.20 -2.92 11.59
N LEU A 250 -21.72 -4.08 12.00
CA LEU A 250 -22.56 -5.21 12.42
C LEU A 250 -23.37 -4.90 13.68
N ASN A 251 -22.78 -4.16 14.62
CA ASN A 251 -23.50 -3.71 15.80
C ASN A 251 -24.61 -2.73 15.41
N ALA A 252 -24.29 -1.70 14.66
CA ALA A 252 -25.26 -0.65 14.34
C ALA A 252 -26.38 -1.09 13.37
N LEU A 253 -26.15 -2.10 12.53
CA LEU A 253 -27.13 -2.58 11.55
C LEU A 253 -27.92 -3.80 12.01
N PHE A 254 -27.33 -4.64 12.87
CA PHE A 254 -27.88 -5.96 13.20
C PHE A 254 -27.83 -6.27 14.71
N ASP A 255 -27.51 -5.29 15.56
CA ASP A 255 -27.40 -5.44 17.02
C ASP A 255 -26.42 -6.53 17.48
N ILE A 256 -25.44 -6.89 16.62
CA ILE A 256 -24.37 -7.81 16.99
C ILE A 256 -23.37 -7.05 17.88
N PRO A 257 -23.02 -7.53 19.11
CA PRO A 257 -22.18 -6.78 20.03
C PRO A 257 -20.82 -6.37 19.39
N ASP A 258 -20.51 -5.06 19.42
CA ASP A 258 -19.17 -4.58 19.04
C ASP A 258 -18.21 -4.82 20.19
N GLY A 259 -17.28 -5.73 19.97
CA GLY A 259 -16.28 -6.12 20.95
C GLY A 259 -15.27 -7.10 20.39
N PHE A 260 -14.24 -7.40 21.19
CA PHE A 260 -13.13 -8.24 20.76
C PHE A 260 -13.57 -9.60 20.17
N THR A 261 -14.63 -10.22 20.72
CA THR A 261 -15.14 -11.50 20.22
C THR A 261 -15.63 -11.39 18.77
N THR A 262 -16.39 -10.35 18.43
CA THR A 262 -16.87 -10.10 17.07
C THR A 262 -15.69 -9.78 16.14
N GLN A 263 -14.77 -8.94 16.56
CA GLN A 263 -13.56 -8.60 15.81
C GLN A 263 -12.69 -9.85 15.54
N LEU A 264 -12.54 -10.72 16.55
CA LEU A 264 -11.86 -12.02 16.44
C LEU A 264 -12.51 -12.89 15.37
N ILE A 265 -13.83 -13.05 15.41
CA ILE A 265 -14.57 -13.87 14.43
C ILE A 265 -14.40 -13.31 13.01
N ILE A 266 -14.50 -12.01 12.81
CA ILE A 266 -14.33 -11.33 11.52
C ILE A 266 -12.93 -11.61 10.95
N ILE A 267 -11.90 -11.42 11.76
CA ILE A 267 -10.52 -11.60 11.31
C ILE A 267 -10.20 -13.07 11.10
N LEU A 268 -10.67 -13.99 11.96
CA LEU A 268 -10.52 -15.42 11.74
C LEU A 268 -11.23 -15.90 10.47
N PHE A 269 -12.41 -15.36 10.17
CA PHE A 269 -13.11 -15.65 8.92
C PHE A 269 -12.29 -15.18 7.70
N ALA A 270 -11.71 -13.97 7.76
CA ALA A 270 -10.83 -13.48 6.70
C ALA A 270 -9.58 -14.37 6.55
N ILE A 271 -8.91 -14.75 7.66
CA ILE A 271 -7.76 -15.68 7.66
C ILE A 271 -8.15 -16.99 6.98
N ALA A 272 -9.30 -17.57 7.33
CA ALA A 272 -9.77 -18.82 6.75
C ALA A 272 -9.96 -18.70 5.23
N LEU A 273 -10.58 -17.61 4.75
CA LEU A 273 -10.84 -17.40 3.33
C LEU A 273 -9.55 -17.26 2.51
N TYR A 274 -8.59 -16.42 2.91
CA TYR A 274 -7.36 -16.28 2.14
C TYR A 274 -6.41 -17.46 2.33
N THR A 275 -6.48 -18.19 3.45
CA THR A 275 -5.76 -19.45 3.63
C THR A 275 -6.31 -20.54 2.71
N LEU A 276 -7.64 -20.68 2.64
CA LEU A 276 -8.28 -21.59 1.69
C LEU A 276 -7.91 -21.25 0.24
N SER A 277 -7.87 -19.96 -0.11
CA SER A 277 -7.38 -19.49 -1.41
C SER A 277 -5.94 -19.94 -1.67
N ALA A 278 -5.05 -19.78 -0.69
CA ALA A 278 -3.65 -20.16 -0.80
C ALA A 278 -3.45 -21.68 -0.99
N LEU A 279 -4.22 -22.51 -0.25
CA LEU A 279 -4.10 -23.97 -0.26
C LEU A 279 -4.75 -24.63 -1.48
N SER A 280 -5.89 -24.10 -1.92
CA SER A 280 -6.68 -24.69 -3.00
C SER A 280 -6.25 -24.26 -4.40
N GLY A 281 -5.30 -23.29 -4.51
CA GLY A 281 -4.93 -22.69 -5.79
C GLY A 281 -6.06 -21.90 -6.45
N LEU A 282 -7.10 -21.52 -5.70
CA LEU A 282 -8.27 -20.73 -6.13
C LEU A 282 -7.92 -19.28 -6.49
N SER A 283 -6.72 -19.02 -7.02
CA SER A 283 -6.29 -17.70 -7.46
C SER A 283 -7.29 -17.00 -8.39
N ARG A 284 -7.99 -17.76 -9.24
CA ARG A 284 -9.06 -17.24 -10.11
C ARG A 284 -10.26 -16.75 -9.33
N GLY A 285 -10.66 -17.44 -8.25
CA GLY A 285 -11.78 -17.04 -7.39
C GLY A 285 -11.50 -15.72 -6.69
N MET A 286 -10.31 -15.57 -6.11
CA MET A 286 -9.90 -14.32 -5.44
C MET A 286 -9.75 -13.15 -6.42
N GLN A 287 -9.21 -13.39 -7.63
CA GLN A 287 -9.16 -12.36 -8.67
C GLN A 287 -10.57 -11.91 -9.09
N LEU A 288 -11.51 -12.84 -9.19
CA LEU A 288 -12.90 -12.54 -9.51
C LEU A 288 -13.55 -11.72 -8.40
N LEU A 289 -13.37 -12.13 -7.14
CA LEU A 289 -13.87 -11.42 -5.96
C LEU A 289 -13.31 -9.98 -5.89
N SER A 290 -12.00 -9.82 -6.09
CA SER A 290 -11.35 -8.51 -6.15
C SER A 290 -11.92 -7.65 -7.28
N ARG A 291 -12.15 -8.22 -8.47
CA ARG A 291 -12.75 -7.51 -9.60
C ARG A 291 -14.16 -7.00 -9.29
N TYR A 292 -15.01 -7.86 -8.72
CA TYR A 292 -16.36 -7.44 -8.31
C TYR A 292 -16.32 -6.38 -7.22
N ASN A 293 -15.37 -6.47 -6.29
CA ASN A 293 -15.21 -5.47 -5.25
C ASN A 293 -14.85 -4.09 -5.80
N VAL A 294 -13.96 -4.04 -6.78
CA VAL A 294 -13.62 -2.79 -7.50
C VAL A 294 -14.84 -2.23 -8.23
N ILE A 295 -15.62 -3.08 -8.89
CA ILE A 295 -16.87 -2.66 -9.56
C ILE A 295 -17.87 -2.12 -8.53
N LEU A 296 -18.02 -2.78 -7.39
CA LEU A 296 -18.90 -2.32 -6.30
C LEU A 296 -18.41 -0.97 -5.74
N ALA A 297 -17.10 -0.81 -5.50
CA ALA A 297 -16.53 0.47 -5.07
C ALA A 297 -16.84 1.60 -6.05
N MET A 298 -16.64 1.35 -7.35
CA MET A 298 -16.93 2.32 -8.40
C MET A 298 -18.44 2.64 -8.48
N ALA A 299 -19.30 1.63 -8.36
CA ALA A 299 -20.75 1.82 -8.35
C ALA A 299 -21.21 2.67 -7.16
N LEU A 300 -20.69 2.40 -5.97
CA LEU A 300 -20.96 3.18 -4.76
C LEU A 300 -20.44 4.61 -4.88
N MET A 301 -19.25 4.79 -5.45
CA MET A 301 -18.69 6.12 -5.71
C MET A 301 -19.58 6.93 -6.66
N VAL A 302 -20.04 6.33 -7.76
CA VAL A 302 -20.98 6.95 -8.70
C VAL A 302 -22.32 7.25 -8.02
N TYR A 303 -22.80 6.32 -7.19
CA TYR A 303 -24.04 6.50 -6.43
C TYR A 303 -23.95 7.71 -5.50
N ILE A 304 -22.89 7.81 -4.67
CA ILE A 304 -22.71 8.96 -3.77
C ILE A 304 -22.58 10.26 -4.58
N LEU A 305 -21.84 10.23 -5.69
CA LEU A 305 -21.65 11.41 -6.53
C LEU A 305 -22.97 11.98 -7.08
N PHE A 306 -23.93 11.12 -7.46
CA PHE A 306 -25.19 11.56 -8.06
C PHE A 306 -26.32 11.74 -7.05
N PHE A 307 -26.33 10.98 -5.97
CA PHE A 307 -27.41 10.99 -4.97
C PHE A 307 -27.01 11.64 -3.64
N GLY A 308 -25.74 11.93 -3.45
CA GLY A 308 -25.20 12.67 -2.32
C GLY A 308 -25.13 14.19 -2.60
N PRO A 309 -24.32 14.92 -1.83
CA PRO A 309 -24.20 16.38 -1.94
C PRO A 309 -23.28 16.79 -3.10
N THR A 310 -23.69 16.52 -4.34
CA THR A 310 -22.90 16.68 -5.59
C THR A 310 -22.22 18.04 -5.68
N ASN A 311 -22.93 19.14 -5.40
CA ASN A 311 -22.37 20.49 -5.45
C ASN A 311 -21.21 20.68 -4.46
N PHE A 312 -21.36 20.16 -3.24
CA PHE A 312 -20.29 20.22 -2.25
C PHE A 312 -19.09 19.38 -2.68
N ILE A 313 -19.32 18.19 -3.24
CA ILE A 313 -18.25 17.30 -3.71
C ILE A 313 -17.36 18.03 -4.73
N PHE A 314 -17.93 18.63 -5.77
CA PHE A 314 -17.13 19.35 -6.77
C PHE A 314 -16.46 20.61 -6.21
N ASN A 315 -17.19 21.42 -5.47
CA ASN A 315 -16.66 22.65 -4.87
C ASN A 315 -15.59 22.34 -3.82
N GLY A 316 -15.84 21.36 -2.94
CA GLY A 316 -14.90 20.93 -1.91
C GLY A 316 -13.62 20.33 -2.51
N TYR A 317 -13.74 19.56 -3.60
CA TYR A 317 -12.57 19.04 -4.32
C TYR A 317 -11.71 20.17 -4.89
N ILE A 318 -12.31 21.10 -5.64
CA ILE A 318 -11.57 22.21 -6.26
C ILE A 318 -10.93 23.10 -5.20
N GLN A 319 -11.68 23.49 -4.17
CA GLN A 319 -11.18 24.33 -3.09
C GLN A 319 -10.17 23.60 -2.22
N GLY A 320 -10.39 22.34 -1.88
CA GLY A 320 -9.46 21.52 -1.11
C GLY A 320 -8.11 21.33 -1.81
N VAL A 321 -8.13 21.06 -3.13
CA VAL A 321 -6.90 20.98 -3.94
C VAL A 321 -6.23 22.37 -4.00
N GLY A 322 -6.98 23.45 -4.23
CA GLY A 322 -6.44 24.80 -4.25
C GLY A 322 -5.77 25.17 -2.92
N THR A 323 -6.45 24.93 -1.80
CA THR A 323 -5.93 25.19 -0.45
C THR A 323 -4.70 24.34 -0.14
N MET A 324 -4.68 23.07 -0.55
CA MET A 324 -3.50 22.20 -0.42
C MET A 324 -2.31 22.74 -1.23
N LEU A 325 -2.53 23.22 -2.46
CA LEU A 325 -1.46 23.76 -3.29
C LEU A 325 -0.91 25.08 -2.75
N ASP A 326 -1.78 25.97 -2.26
CA ASP A 326 -1.38 27.24 -1.61
C ASP A 326 -0.54 26.98 -0.36
N ASN A 327 -0.86 25.95 0.41
CA ASN A 327 -0.17 25.61 1.65
C ASN A 327 0.78 24.42 1.51
N PHE A 328 1.16 24.03 0.29
CA PHE A 328 1.87 22.77 0.04
C PHE A 328 3.16 22.65 0.83
N ILE A 329 4.04 23.66 0.76
CA ILE A 329 5.30 23.66 1.50
C ILE A 329 5.09 23.83 3.00
N PRO A 330 4.29 24.81 3.50
CA PRO A 330 3.92 24.87 4.91
C PRO A 330 3.42 23.56 5.50
N MET A 331 2.48 22.87 4.83
CA MET A 331 1.94 21.59 5.28
C MET A 331 3.00 20.47 5.27
N ALA A 332 3.82 20.40 4.21
CA ALA A 332 4.88 19.41 4.08
C ALA A 332 5.96 19.53 5.15
N THR A 333 6.21 20.76 5.64
CA THR A 333 7.29 21.09 6.55
C THR A 333 6.82 21.51 7.94
N TYR A 334 5.53 21.43 8.23
CA TYR A 334 4.97 21.81 9.54
C TYR A 334 5.58 20.99 10.67
N ARG A 335 6.00 21.68 11.74
CA ARG A 335 6.60 21.08 12.95
C ARG A 335 6.08 21.69 14.26
N GLY A 336 5.01 22.48 14.20
CA GLY A 336 4.51 23.24 15.34
C GLY A 336 3.85 22.39 16.44
N ASP A 337 3.39 21.17 16.12
CA ASP A 337 2.75 20.24 17.06
C ASP A 337 3.22 18.80 16.77
N GLU A 338 4.19 18.33 17.56
CA GLU A 338 4.75 16.99 17.39
C GLU A 338 3.77 15.88 17.80
N GLY A 339 2.90 16.14 18.76
CA GLY A 339 1.87 15.21 19.21
C GLY A 339 0.88 14.92 18.08
N TRP A 340 0.34 15.97 17.47
CA TRP A 340 -0.57 15.84 16.33
C TRP A 340 0.13 15.21 15.11
N LEU A 341 1.35 15.65 14.80
CA LEU A 341 2.13 15.11 13.68
C LEU A 341 2.37 13.61 13.79
N SER A 342 2.63 13.11 15.00
CA SER A 342 2.93 11.69 15.21
C SER A 342 1.75 10.78 14.84
N TRP A 343 0.54 11.18 15.17
CA TRP A 343 -0.66 10.39 14.92
C TRP A 343 -1.26 10.59 13.52
N TRP A 344 -0.87 11.65 12.81
CA TRP A 344 -1.38 11.98 11.50
C TRP A 344 -0.29 11.96 10.43
N THR A 345 0.41 13.06 10.21
CA THR A 345 1.35 13.20 9.09
C THR A 345 2.47 12.16 9.10
N VAL A 346 3.11 11.95 10.26
CA VAL A 346 4.23 10.99 10.37
C VAL A 346 3.73 9.55 10.25
N PHE A 347 2.56 9.25 10.82
CA PHE A 347 1.91 7.96 10.66
C PHE A 347 1.61 7.65 9.20
N PHE A 348 0.87 8.49 8.49
CA PHE A 348 0.53 8.23 7.09
C PHE A 348 1.78 8.11 6.22
N TRP A 349 2.71 9.02 6.37
CA TRP A 349 3.91 8.99 5.54
C TRP A 349 4.86 7.85 5.89
N GLY A 350 4.95 7.46 7.15
CA GLY A 350 5.61 6.22 7.57
C GLY A 350 4.96 4.98 6.92
N TRP A 351 3.64 4.95 6.87
CA TRP A 351 2.91 3.87 6.23
C TRP A 351 3.23 3.76 4.74
N PHE A 352 3.17 4.87 4.00
CA PHE A 352 3.53 4.88 2.58
C PHE A 352 5.01 4.55 2.34
N LEU A 353 5.92 4.99 3.20
CA LEU A 353 7.34 4.59 3.18
C LEU A 353 7.50 3.07 3.27
N GLY A 354 6.79 2.44 4.20
CA GLY A 354 6.82 0.99 4.38
C GLY A 354 6.44 0.20 3.12
N TYR A 355 5.51 0.72 2.32
CA TYR A 355 5.13 0.13 1.04
C TYR A 355 6.14 0.37 -0.09
N GLY A 356 6.95 1.42 -0.02
CA GLY A 356 7.77 1.93 -1.13
C GLY A 356 8.56 0.88 -1.90
N PRO A 357 9.42 0.05 -1.29
CA PRO A 357 10.23 -0.92 -2.02
C PRO A 357 9.42 -2.00 -2.73
N MET A 358 8.36 -2.51 -2.10
CA MET A 358 7.52 -3.55 -2.70
C MET A 358 6.69 -3.00 -3.85
N MET A 359 6.19 -1.78 -3.71
CA MET A 359 5.46 -1.09 -4.77
C MET A 359 6.37 -0.70 -5.93
N ALA A 360 7.63 -0.33 -5.69
CA ALA A 360 8.60 -0.10 -6.75
C ALA A 360 8.82 -1.35 -7.62
N ILE A 361 8.86 -2.54 -7.01
CA ILE A 361 8.95 -3.82 -7.72
C ILE A 361 7.67 -4.07 -8.54
N PHE A 362 6.51 -3.84 -7.96
CA PHE A 362 5.22 -3.99 -8.63
C PHE A 362 5.12 -3.05 -9.84
N ILE A 363 5.41 -1.76 -9.65
CA ILE A 363 5.38 -0.75 -10.71
C ILE A 363 6.38 -1.10 -11.82
N ALA A 364 7.59 -1.56 -11.47
CA ALA A 364 8.58 -1.98 -12.44
C ALA A 364 8.08 -3.10 -13.35
N ARG A 365 7.35 -4.08 -12.81
CA ARG A 365 6.78 -5.20 -13.59
C ARG A 365 5.76 -4.77 -14.61
N ILE A 366 4.89 -3.81 -14.26
CA ILE A 366 3.78 -3.41 -15.13
C ILE A 366 4.10 -2.23 -16.04
N SER A 367 5.26 -1.58 -15.85
CA SER A 367 5.60 -0.32 -16.54
C SER A 367 6.68 -0.45 -17.62
N ARG A 368 7.04 -1.69 -18.05
CA ARG A 368 8.00 -1.88 -19.15
C ARG A 368 7.55 -1.16 -20.42
N GLY A 369 8.49 -0.46 -21.04
CA GLY A 369 8.22 0.34 -22.25
C GLY A 369 7.50 1.66 -21.98
N ARG A 370 7.34 2.08 -20.73
CA ARG A 370 6.87 3.42 -20.37
C ARG A 370 8.02 4.40 -20.24
N THR A 371 7.76 5.66 -20.49
CA THR A 371 8.75 6.72 -20.24
C THR A 371 8.76 7.11 -18.76
N ILE A 372 9.90 7.67 -18.31
CA ILE A 372 10.01 8.26 -16.95
C ILE A 372 8.88 9.25 -16.71
N ARG A 373 8.56 10.12 -17.69
CA ARG A 373 7.44 11.07 -17.58
C ARG A 373 6.12 10.38 -17.35
N GLN A 374 5.80 9.33 -18.10
CA GLN A 374 4.55 8.60 -17.95
C GLN A 374 4.45 7.98 -16.54
N VAL A 375 5.50 7.31 -16.07
CA VAL A 375 5.53 6.66 -14.76
C VAL A 375 5.35 7.69 -13.65
N ILE A 376 6.17 8.75 -13.64
CA ILE A 376 6.12 9.77 -12.58
C ILE A 376 4.78 10.53 -12.63
N SER A 377 4.32 10.98 -13.81
CA SER A 377 3.06 11.74 -13.91
C SER A 377 1.87 10.92 -13.43
N THR A 378 1.82 9.63 -13.78
CA THR A 378 0.72 8.77 -13.33
C THR A 378 0.76 8.56 -11.82
N ILE A 379 1.93 8.25 -11.26
CA ILE A 379 2.06 7.93 -9.83
C ILE A 379 1.99 9.19 -8.98
N SER A 380 2.67 10.27 -9.37
CA SER A 380 2.84 11.44 -8.50
C SER A 380 1.85 12.58 -8.77
N ILE A 381 0.99 12.48 -9.81
CA ILE A 381 -0.01 13.51 -10.12
C ILE A 381 -1.39 12.90 -10.32
N VAL A 382 -1.56 11.99 -11.29
CA VAL A 382 -2.91 11.50 -11.67
C VAL A 382 -3.51 10.64 -10.56
N ALA A 383 -2.76 9.69 -10.02
CA ALA A 383 -3.23 8.83 -8.94
C ALA A 383 -3.55 9.62 -7.65
N PRO A 384 -2.70 10.56 -7.18
CA PRO A 384 -3.04 11.46 -6.08
C PRO A 384 -4.34 12.23 -6.26
N LEU A 385 -4.52 12.87 -7.41
CA LEU A 385 -5.75 13.63 -7.69
C LEU A 385 -6.99 12.73 -7.68
N THR A 386 -6.88 11.51 -8.21
CA THR A 386 -7.96 10.52 -8.15
C THR A 386 -8.26 10.12 -6.69
N THR A 387 -7.22 9.94 -5.87
CA THR A 387 -7.37 9.64 -4.44
C THR A 387 -8.04 10.80 -3.70
N CYS A 388 -7.62 12.04 -3.94
CA CYS A 388 -8.24 13.23 -3.34
C CYS A 388 -9.73 13.33 -3.73
N PHE A 389 -10.08 12.99 -4.98
CA PHE A 389 -11.48 12.96 -5.42
C PHE A 389 -12.30 11.88 -4.70
N TRP A 390 -11.72 10.69 -4.49
CA TRP A 390 -12.33 9.64 -3.68
C TRP A 390 -12.59 10.10 -2.24
N PHE A 391 -11.62 10.75 -1.59
CA PHE A 391 -11.77 11.32 -0.25
C PHE A 391 -12.88 12.39 -0.20
N THR A 392 -13.03 13.17 -1.27
CA THR A 392 -14.10 14.19 -1.34
C THR A 392 -15.47 13.54 -1.53
N ILE A 393 -15.57 12.49 -2.35
CA ILE A 393 -16.85 11.79 -2.54
C ILE A 393 -17.32 11.19 -1.22
N VAL A 394 -16.46 10.51 -0.48
CA VAL A 394 -16.86 9.82 0.75
C VAL A 394 -16.87 10.78 1.95
N GLY A 395 -15.70 11.29 2.34
CA GLY A 395 -15.53 12.14 3.51
C GLY A 395 -16.12 13.54 3.32
N GLY A 396 -15.96 14.10 2.11
CA GLY A 396 -16.60 15.38 1.77
C GLY A 396 -18.13 15.33 1.84
N SER A 397 -18.73 14.19 1.49
CA SER A 397 -20.18 14.01 1.70
C SER A 397 -20.54 14.04 3.18
N GLY A 398 -19.75 13.39 4.04
CA GLY A 398 -19.94 13.46 5.49
C GLY A 398 -19.83 14.88 6.03
N LEU A 399 -18.84 15.65 5.56
CA LEU A 399 -18.69 17.06 5.92
C LEU A 399 -19.89 17.92 5.47
N ALA A 400 -20.41 17.66 4.27
CA ALA A 400 -21.60 18.37 3.77
C ALA A 400 -22.84 18.09 4.61
N PHE A 401 -23.04 16.82 5.01
CA PHE A 401 -24.15 16.43 5.87
C PHE A 401 -24.01 17.07 7.25
N GLU A 402 -22.82 17.05 7.85
CA GLU A 402 -22.53 17.67 9.14
C GLU A 402 -22.76 19.19 9.13
N ILE A 403 -22.41 19.88 8.05
CA ILE A 403 -22.64 21.32 7.90
C ILE A 403 -24.16 21.63 7.75
N ALA A 404 -24.88 20.77 7.04
CA ALA A 404 -26.30 20.95 6.81
C ALA A 404 -27.14 20.64 8.07
N ASP A 405 -26.72 19.62 8.83
CA ASP A 405 -27.37 19.18 10.06
C ASP A 405 -26.29 18.82 11.09
N PRO A 406 -25.86 19.79 11.93
CA PRO A 406 -24.83 19.59 12.93
C PRO A 406 -25.15 18.44 13.90
N GLY A 407 -24.23 17.48 14.03
CA GLY A 407 -24.41 16.26 14.80
C GLY A 407 -24.83 15.05 13.96
N SER A 408 -25.19 15.22 12.70
CA SER A 408 -25.63 14.10 11.83
C SER A 408 -24.52 13.07 11.58
N VAL A 409 -23.27 13.51 11.61
CA VAL A 409 -22.08 12.66 11.42
C VAL A 409 -21.19 12.70 12.65
N SER A 410 -20.96 13.87 13.25
CA SER A 410 -20.03 14.04 14.38
C SER A 410 -20.48 13.33 15.64
N THR A 411 -21.77 13.14 15.88
CA THR A 411 -22.28 12.37 17.03
C THR A 411 -21.81 10.91 16.98
N ALA A 412 -21.80 10.27 15.81
CA ALA A 412 -21.29 8.92 15.66
C ALA A 412 -19.76 8.85 15.80
N PHE A 413 -19.09 10.01 15.73
CA PHE A 413 -17.65 10.17 15.85
C PHE A 413 -17.19 10.55 17.27
N GLU A 414 -18.10 10.70 18.23
CA GLU A 414 -17.77 11.01 19.62
C GLU A 414 -16.73 10.04 20.19
N GLY A 415 -15.77 10.57 20.96
CA GLY A 415 -14.66 9.79 21.48
C GLY A 415 -13.64 9.33 20.43
N PHE A 416 -13.60 9.99 19.26
CA PHE A 416 -12.75 9.59 18.12
C PHE A 416 -13.08 8.17 17.61
N ASN A 417 -14.37 7.84 17.52
CA ASN A 417 -14.85 6.58 16.97
C ASN A 417 -14.65 6.53 15.44
N LEU A 418 -13.41 6.40 15.00
CA LEU A 418 -13.04 6.33 13.58
C LEU A 418 -13.80 5.23 12.81
N PRO A 419 -14.00 4.01 13.35
CA PRO A 419 -14.80 2.97 12.69
C PRO A 419 -16.22 3.38 12.35
N GLY A 420 -16.83 4.27 13.15
CA GLY A 420 -18.20 4.76 12.95
C GLY A 420 -18.35 5.75 11.78
N ALA A 421 -17.29 6.41 11.37
CA ALA A 421 -17.35 7.50 10.40
C ALA A 421 -17.99 7.11 9.06
N LEU A 422 -17.61 5.97 8.49
CA LEU A 422 -18.17 5.52 7.22
C LEU A 422 -19.66 5.22 7.32
N LEU A 423 -20.09 4.58 8.40
CA LEU A 423 -21.50 4.26 8.62
C LEU A 423 -22.33 5.53 8.79
N ALA A 424 -21.83 6.52 9.56
CA ALA A 424 -22.48 7.81 9.72
C ALA A 424 -22.73 8.49 8.37
N VAL A 425 -21.77 8.47 7.47
CA VAL A 425 -21.93 9.00 6.10
C VAL A 425 -22.99 8.20 5.32
N THR A 426 -22.95 6.87 5.35
CA THR A 426 -23.88 6.05 4.56
C THR A 426 -25.31 6.15 5.04
N GLN A 427 -25.53 6.41 6.32
CA GLN A 427 -26.86 6.60 6.90
C GLN A 427 -27.53 7.92 6.48
N GLN A 428 -26.79 8.91 6.01
CA GLN A 428 -27.31 10.16 5.47
C GLN A 428 -27.68 10.08 3.97
N LEU A 429 -27.31 8.99 3.30
CA LEU A 429 -27.60 8.79 1.88
C LEU A 429 -29.02 8.23 1.67
N PRO A 430 -29.64 8.41 0.48
CA PRO A 430 -30.86 7.68 0.13
C PRO A 430 -30.65 6.16 0.26
N LEU A 431 -31.68 5.44 0.69
CA LEU A 431 -31.64 4.01 0.95
C LEU A 431 -30.51 3.63 1.97
N PRO A 432 -30.49 4.24 3.16
CA PRO A 432 -29.36 4.15 4.09
C PRO A 432 -29.01 2.72 4.47
N MET A 433 -29.99 1.86 4.73
CA MET A 433 -29.77 0.45 5.05
C MET A 433 -29.08 -0.30 3.92
N LEU A 434 -29.54 -0.13 2.67
CA LEU A 434 -28.94 -0.77 1.50
C LEU A 434 -27.51 -0.28 1.28
N THR A 435 -27.29 1.02 1.34
CA THR A 435 -25.96 1.63 1.14
C THR A 435 -24.99 1.16 2.21
N SER A 436 -25.39 1.13 3.46
CA SER A 436 -24.58 0.65 4.58
C SER A 436 -24.21 -0.84 4.43
N ILE A 437 -25.16 -1.69 4.03
CA ILE A 437 -24.89 -3.12 3.75
C ILE A 437 -23.91 -3.28 2.59
N LEU A 438 -24.05 -2.51 1.51
CA LEU A 438 -23.14 -2.58 0.37
C LEU A 438 -21.72 -2.15 0.76
N PHE A 439 -21.56 -1.13 1.60
CA PHE A 439 -20.26 -0.74 2.14
C PHE A 439 -19.71 -1.78 3.12
N LEU A 440 -20.53 -2.44 3.93
CA LEU A 440 -20.13 -3.54 4.79
C LEU A 440 -19.57 -4.72 3.95
N ILE A 441 -20.24 -5.09 2.88
CA ILE A 441 -19.79 -6.10 1.92
C ILE A 441 -18.47 -5.68 1.28
N LEU A 442 -18.39 -4.45 0.77
CA LEU A 442 -17.18 -3.87 0.18
C LEU A 442 -15.99 -3.97 1.13
N THR A 443 -16.16 -3.52 2.37
CA THR A 443 -15.12 -3.51 3.41
C THR A 443 -14.67 -4.93 3.73
N THR A 444 -15.60 -5.86 3.92
CA THR A 444 -15.29 -7.27 4.22
C THR A 444 -14.48 -7.92 3.09
N ILE A 445 -14.87 -7.69 1.84
CA ILE A 445 -14.13 -8.22 0.69
C ILE A 445 -12.73 -7.61 0.61
N PHE A 446 -12.57 -6.31 0.94
CA PHE A 446 -11.25 -5.69 0.96
C PHE A 446 -10.31 -6.30 1.99
N ILE A 447 -10.78 -6.64 3.20
CA ILE A 447 -9.95 -7.35 4.20
C ILE A 447 -9.38 -8.64 3.59
N VAL A 448 -10.26 -9.46 3.02
CA VAL A 448 -9.89 -10.77 2.45
C VAL A 448 -8.93 -10.64 1.27
N THR A 449 -9.25 -9.77 0.31
CA THR A 449 -8.44 -9.61 -0.91
C THR A 449 -7.10 -8.94 -0.66
N THR A 450 -7.03 -8.03 0.31
CA THR A 450 -5.77 -7.41 0.75
C THR A 450 -4.86 -8.44 1.40
N GLY A 451 -5.39 -9.26 2.32
CA GLY A 451 -4.64 -10.34 2.95
C GLY A 451 -4.10 -11.35 1.93
N ASP A 452 -4.93 -11.83 1.00
CA ASP A 452 -4.53 -12.78 -0.04
C ASP A 452 -3.42 -12.20 -0.94
N SER A 453 -3.60 -10.97 -1.44
CA SER A 453 -2.64 -10.33 -2.34
C SER A 453 -1.28 -10.11 -1.68
N MET A 454 -1.25 -9.73 -0.41
CA MET A 454 0.01 -9.48 0.29
C MET A 454 0.71 -10.75 0.73
N THR A 455 -0.01 -11.78 1.14
CA THR A 455 0.60 -13.10 1.40
C THR A 455 1.26 -13.66 0.16
N TYR A 456 0.62 -13.50 -1.01
CA TYR A 456 1.20 -13.87 -2.29
C TYR A 456 2.48 -13.06 -2.59
N THR A 457 2.42 -11.73 -2.49
CA THR A 457 3.53 -10.83 -2.81
C THR A 457 4.75 -11.09 -1.92
N ILE A 458 4.56 -11.22 -0.60
CA ILE A 458 5.62 -11.54 0.35
C ILE A 458 6.25 -12.90 0.01
N SER A 459 5.42 -13.89 -0.28
CA SER A 459 5.88 -15.25 -0.59
C SER A 459 6.70 -15.31 -1.88
N VAL A 460 6.31 -14.54 -2.92
CA VAL A 460 7.09 -14.39 -4.18
C VAL A 460 8.47 -13.79 -3.91
N VAL A 461 8.57 -12.77 -3.07
CA VAL A 461 9.86 -12.14 -2.74
C VAL A 461 10.76 -13.08 -1.96
N ILE A 462 10.19 -13.88 -1.04
CA ILE A 462 10.93 -14.86 -0.25
C ILE A 462 11.41 -16.01 -1.13
N SER A 463 10.53 -16.67 -1.87
CA SER A 463 10.87 -17.84 -2.69
C SER A 463 11.67 -17.48 -3.95
N GLY A 464 11.42 -16.31 -4.53
CA GLY A 464 11.91 -15.93 -5.85
C GLY A 464 11.14 -16.60 -7.00
N GLU A 465 10.10 -17.36 -6.71
CA GLU A 465 9.26 -18.08 -7.67
C GLU A 465 7.99 -17.30 -7.99
N THR A 466 7.49 -17.42 -9.22
CA THR A 466 6.22 -16.80 -9.63
C THR A 466 5.00 -17.48 -9.01
N GLU A 467 5.13 -18.76 -8.65
CA GLU A 467 4.12 -19.53 -7.93
C GLU A 467 4.69 -20.01 -6.59
N PRO A 468 4.60 -19.19 -5.54
CA PRO A 468 5.18 -19.50 -4.25
C PRO A 468 4.42 -20.62 -3.55
N ASN A 469 5.13 -21.36 -2.69
CA ASN A 469 4.56 -22.48 -1.93
C ASN A 469 3.38 -22.00 -1.06
N ALA A 470 2.28 -22.76 -1.09
CA ALA A 470 1.07 -22.50 -0.32
C ALA A 470 1.33 -22.43 1.21
N ILE A 471 2.32 -23.17 1.72
CA ILE A 471 2.67 -23.17 3.15
C ILE A 471 3.22 -21.82 3.56
N ILE A 472 4.11 -21.20 2.75
CA ILE A 472 4.65 -19.86 3.04
C ILE A 472 3.53 -18.82 3.00
N ARG A 473 2.64 -18.91 2.02
CA ARG A 473 1.45 -18.04 1.92
C ARG A 473 0.55 -18.17 3.15
N THR A 474 0.26 -19.40 3.57
CA THR A 474 -0.56 -19.69 4.76
C THR A 474 0.11 -19.16 6.03
N PHE A 475 1.42 -19.39 6.19
CA PHE A 475 2.18 -18.86 7.33
C PHE A 475 2.01 -17.33 7.43
N TRP A 476 2.27 -16.59 6.36
CA TRP A 476 2.14 -15.14 6.37
C TRP A 476 0.71 -14.68 6.59
N GLY A 477 -0.26 -15.37 5.99
CA GLY A 477 -1.67 -15.07 6.18
C GLY A 477 -2.10 -15.19 7.65
N VAL A 478 -1.79 -16.31 8.28
CA VAL A 478 -2.08 -16.54 9.70
C VAL A 478 -1.34 -15.53 10.57
N MET A 479 -0.04 -15.34 10.35
CA MET A 479 0.77 -14.41 11.17
C MET A 479 0.29 -12.97 11.07
N MET A 480 -0.07 -12.47 9.88
CA MET A 480 -0.61 -11.11 9.74
C MET A 480 -1.96 -10.95 10.46
N GLY A 481 -2.87 -11.92 10.31
CA GLY A 481 -4.17 -11.86 10.99
C GLY A 481 -4.04 -11.96 12.51
N VAL A 482 -3.20 -12.86 13.01
CA VAL A 482 -2.94 -12.99 14.46
C VAL A 482 -2.29 -11.72 15.02
N THR A 483 -1.34 -11.13 14.29
CA THR A 483 -0.72 -9.87 14.70
C THR A 483 -1.74 -8.72 14.73
N ALA A 484 -2.65 -8.66 13.75
CA ALA A 484 -3.74 -7.67 13.76
C ALA A 484 -4.63 -7.82 15.00
N LEU A 485 -5.03 -9.06 15.34
CA LEU A 485 -5.83 -9.36 16.52
C LEU A 485 -5.13 -8.95 17.82
N ILE A 486 -3.83 -9.25 17.93
CA ILE A 486 -3.02 -8.83 19.09
C ILE A 486 -3.01 -7.31 19.20
N LEU A 487 -2.70 -6.60 18.12
CA LEU A 487 -2.63 -5.14 18.14
C LEU A 487 -3.98 -4.50 18.48
N ILE A 488 -5.09 -5.05 18.00
CA ILE A 488 -6.44 -4.61 18.36
C ILE A 488 -6.71 -4.82 19.87
N SER A 489 -6.20 -5.90 20.45
CA SER A 489 -6.38 -6.21 21.88
C SER A 489 -5.54 -5.36 22.82
N LEU A 490 -4.49 -4.68 22.31
CA LEU A 490 -3.62 -3.82 23.09
C LEU A 490 -4.22 -2.42 23.27
N GLY A 491 -4.43 -2.00 24.51
CA GLY A 491 -4.81 -0.64 24.86
C GLY A 491 -6.28 -0.26 24.59
N SER A 492 -6.57 1.02 24.76
CA SER A 492 -7.93 1.60 24.72
C SER A 492 -8.43 1.88 23.30
N GLY A 493 -8.33 0.93 22.36
CA GLY A 493 -8.93 1.16 21.05
C GLY A 493 -8.23 0.53 19.85
N GLY A 494 -7.13 -0.17 20.02
CA GLY A 494 -6.48 -0.97 18.97
C GLY A 494 -5.86 -0.17 17.80
N ILE A 495 -6.48 0.95 17.42
CA ILE A 495 -6.03 1.76 16.27
C ILE A 495 -4.62 2.31 16.51
N SER A 496 -4.36 2.86 17.69
CA SER A 496 -3.04 3.42 18.05
C SER A 496 -1.92 2.40 18.03
N ALA A 497 -2.18 1.17 18.46
CA ALA A 497 -1.19 0.09 18.40
C ALA A 497 -0.88 -0.33 16.96
N LEU A 498 -1.91 -0.40 16.10
CA LEU A 498 -1.74 -0.65 14.66
C LEU A 498 -0.89 0.45 13.99
N GLN A 499 -1.20 1.72 14.28
CA GLN A 499 -0.44 2.86 13.76
C GLN A 499 1.02 2.84 14.24
N SER A 500 1.25 2.59 15.52
CA SER A 500 2.59 2.52 16.11
C SER A 500 3.43 1.42 15.47
N PHE A 501 2.87 0.24 15.25
CA PHE A 501 3.56 -0.87 14.60
C PHE A 501 3.99 -0.54 13.17
N ILE A 502 3.11 0.10 12.39
CA ILE A 502 3.41 0.56 11.02
C ILE A 502 4.59 1.55 11.02
N VAL A 503 4.55 2.55 11.89
CA VAL A 503 5.58 3.60 11.97
C VAL A 503 6.96 3.03 12.34
N ILE A 504 7.04 2.16 13.34
CA ILE A 504 8.31 1.55 13.76
C ILE A 504 8.96 0.78 12.62
N THR A 505 8.17 -0.01 11.90
CA THR A 505 8.69 -0.88 10.82
C THR A 505 9.10 -0.08 9.57
N ALA A 506 8.63 1.14 9.41
CA ALA A 506 9.02 2.03 8.31
C ALA A 506 10.44 2.62 8.46
N VAL A 507 10.98 2.65 9.69
CA VAL A 507 12.31 3.23 9.96
C VAL A 507 13.41 2.66 9.07
N PRO A 508 13.72 1.35 9.06
CA PRO A 508 14.77 0.80 8.21
C PRO A 508 14.47 0.99 6.72
N VAL A 509 13.20 0.94 6.33
CA VAL A 509 12.81 1.11 4.93
C VAL A 509 13.08 2.53 4.45
N SER A 510 12.86 3.54 5.27
CA SER A 510 13.16 4.93 4.92
C SER A 510 14.64 5.15 4.57
N LEU A 511 15.54 4.43 5.25
CA LEU A 511 16.98 4.44 4.95
C LEU A 511 17.31 3.71 3.64
N ILE A 512 16.57 2.63 3.33
CA ILE A 512 16.71 1.90 2.05
C ILE A 512 16.25 2.78 0.87
N LEU A 513 15.25 3.61 1.05
CA LEU A 513 14.71 4.50 0.01
C LEU A 513 15.58 5.76 -0.21
N LEU A 514 16.28 6.23 0.82
CA LEU A 514 17.07 7.46 0.77
C LEU A 514 18.01 7.58 -0.45
N PRO A 515 18.80 6.56 -0.81
CA PRO A 515 19.71 6.65 -1.95
C PRO A 515 19.03 6.88 -3.30
N SER A 516 17.74 6.61 -3.42
CA SER A 516 17.02 6.86 -4.66
C SER A 516 16.94 8.36 -5.01
N LEU A 517 17.07 9.26 -4.03
CA LEU A 517 17.12 10.70 -4.27
C LEU A 517 18.25 11.13 -5.23
N TRP A 518 19.40 10.48 -5.18
CA TRP A 518 20.53 10.79 -6.08
C TRP A 518 20.77 9.71 -7.14
N ASN A 519 20.48 8.44 -6.85
CA ASN A 519 20.68 7.37 -7.81
C ASN A 519 19.69 7.45 -8.99
N ALA A 520 18.42 7.78 -8.74
CA ALA A 520 17.43 7.88 -9.81
C ALA A 520 17.76 9.01 -10.82
N PRO A 521 18.12 10.23 -10.40
CA PRO A 521 18.61 11.26 -11.32
C PRO A 521 19.86 10.86 -12.11
N GLN A 522 20.86 10.27 -11.45
CA GLN A 522 22.08 9.82 -12.12
C GLN A 522 21.79 8.77 -13.18
N ILE A 523 20.96 7.77 -12.85
CA ILE A 523 20.51 6.72 -13.77
C ILE A 523 19.71 7.35 -14.93
N ALA A 524 18.76 8.23 -14.65
CA ALA A 524 17.93 8.86 -15.68
C ALA A 524 18.78 9.69 -16.66
N ILE A 525 19.77 10.46 -16.18
CA ILE A 525 20.69 11.25 -17.02
C ILE A 525 21.57 10.32 -17.85
N LYS A 526 22.07 9.22 -17.27
CA LYS A 526 22.88 8.23 -17.99
C LYS A 526 22.08 7.56 -19.10
N MET A 527 20.87 7.07 -18.79
CA MET A 527 19.97 6.45 -19.77
C MET A 527 19.57 7.43 -20.88
N ALA A 528 19.35 8.71 -20.55
CA ALA A 528 19.05 9.74 -21.56
C ALA A 528 20.19 9.86 -22.58
N LYS A 529 21.45 9.90 -22.13
CA LYS A 529 22.63 9.91 -23.02
C LYS A 529 22.74 8.65 -23.87
N GLU A 530 22.48 7.48 -23.28
CA GLU A 530 22.52 6.18 -23.97
C GLU A 530 21.40 6.07 -25.02
N GLN A 531 20.26 6.73 -24.82
CA GLN A 531 19.13 6.78 -25.75
C GLN A 531 19.17 7.98 -26.72
N GLY A 532 20.24 8.80 -26.70
CA GLY A 532 20.43 9.92 -27.61
C GLY A 532 19.50 11.13 -27.33
N LEU A 533 19.07 11.34 -26.08
CA LEU A 533 18.15 12.39 -25.64
C LEU A 533 18.86 13.62 -25.03
#